data_a47aae8441045c8d3e2632441704ef28
#
_entry.id   a47aae8441045c8d3e2632441704ef28
#
_cell.length_a   1.000
_cell.length_b   1.000
_cell.length_c   1.000
_cell.angle_alpha   90.00
_cell.angle_beta   90.00
_cell.angle_gamma   90.00
#
_symmetry.space_group_name_H-M   'P 1'
#
loop_
_entity.id
_entity.type
_entity.pdbx_description
1 polymer ?
#
loop_
_entity_poly.entity_id
_entity_poly.type
_entity_poly.pdbx_seq_one_letter_code
_entity_poly.pdbx_strand_id
1 'polypeptide(L)'
;MLRKAFVIQAQPGMAGEYQRRHNPIWPELEETLKRHGVANYSIFLREDTGELFGYLEVEDEARFQQIAESEVCQRWWRYMTEVLISESPESAKAKEDVLREVFHLD
;
A
#
# COMPACT_ATOMS: atom_id res chain seq x y z
N MET A 1 -10.41 16.00 1.16
CA MET A 1 -9.54 14.79 1.18
C MET A 1 -8.76 14.70 -0.10
N LEU A 2 -7.48 14.39 0.01
CA LEU A 2 -6.66 14.11 -1.16
C LEU A 2 -6.88 12.65 -1.55
N ARG A 3 -7.01 12.39 -2.84
CA ARG A 3 -7.13 11.03 -3.36
C ARG A 3 -5.78 10.60 -3.92
N LYS A 4 -5.35 9.41 -3.59
CA LYS A 4 -4.07 8.87 -4.05
C LYS A 4 -4.28 7.47 -4.60
N ALA A 5 -3.50 7.11 -5.62
CA ALA A 5 -3.54 5.76 -6.18
C ALA A 5 -2.13 5.33 -6.58
N PHE A 6 -1.92 4.02 -6.56
CA PHE A 6 -0.61 3.45 -6.90
C PHE A 6 -0.78 2.05 -7.48
N VAL A 7 0.28 1.57 -8.12
CA VAL A 7 0.35 0.19 -8.63
C VAL A 7 1.58 -0.47 -8.04
N ILE A 8 1.38 -1.69 -7.53
CA ILE A 8 2.48 -2.55 -7.10
C ILE A 8 2.29 -3.91 -7.77
N GLN A 9 3.32 -4.74 -7.75
CA GLN A 9 3.31 -6.02 -8.46
C GLN A 9 3.58 -7.17 -7.49
N ALA A 10 2.66 -8.14 -7.44
CA ALA A 10 2.86 -9.35 -6.65
C ALA A 10 3.91 -10.23 -7.32
N GLN A 11 4.73 -10.90 -6.52
CA GLN A 11 5.63 -11.93 -7.03
C GLN A 11 4.79 -13.07 -7.61
N PRO A 12 5.31 -13.80 -8.61
CA PRO A 12 4.57 -14.90 -9.22
C PRO A 12 4.03 -15.88 -8.18
N GLY A 13 2.73 -16.13 -8.23
CA GLY A 13 2.06 -17.06 -7.32
C GLY A 13 1.79 -16.53 -5.93
N MET A 14 2.12 -15.26 -5.64
CA MET A 14 2.02 -14.71 -4.28
C MET A 14 0.83 -13.78 -4.04
N ALA A 15 -0.04 -13.59 -5.04
CA ALA A 15 -1.20 -12.70 -4.87
C ALA A 15 -2.13 -13.18 -3.75
N GLY A 16 -2.33 -14.49 -3.63
CA GLY A 16 -3.16 -15.06 -2.57
C GLY A 16 -2.58 -14.82 -1.18
N GLU A 17 -1.26 -14.98 -1.05
CA GLU A 17 -0.60 -14.73 0.23
C GLU A 17 -0.63 -13.24 0.58
N TYR A 18 -0.49 -12.36 -0.43
CA TYR A 18 -0.64 -10.91 -0.23
C TYR A 18 -2.03 -10.60 0.36
N GLN A 19 -3.07 -11.17 -0.26
CA GLN A 19 -4.43 -10.97 0.22
C GLN A 19 -4.62 -11.49 1.64
N ARG A 20 -4.09 -12.67 1.93
CA ARG A 20 -4.20 -13.26 3.26
C ARG A 20 -3.56 -12.38 4.33
N ARG A 21 -2.41 -11.78 4.04
CA ARG A 21 -1.71 -10.92 4.99
C ARG A 21 -2.46 -9.62 5.31
N HIS A 22 -3.39 -9.23 4.43
CA HIS A 22 -4.20 -8.02 4.63
C HIS A 22 -5.52 -8.30 5.34
N ASN A 23 -5.87 -9.54 5.61
CA ASN A 23 -7.21 -9.88 6.11
C ASN A 23 -7.13 -10.83 7.32
N PRO A 24 -6.90 -10.25 8.50
CA PRO A 24 -6.79 -8.81 8.81
C PRO A 24 -5.36 -8.29 8.70
N ILE A 25 -5.22 -6.99 8.55
CA ILE A 25 -3.90 -6.35 8.70
C ILE A 25 -3.59 -6.26 10.19
N TRP A 26 -2.33 -5.96 10.51
CA TRP A 26 -1.93 -5.79 11.91
C TRP A 26 -2.77 -4.67 12.55
N PRO A 27 -3.34 -4.90 13.76
CA PRO A 27 -4.13 -3.85 14.43
C PRO A 27 -3.34 -2.56 14.64
N GLU A 28 -2.06 -2.64 14.98
CA GLU A 28 -1.23 -1.45 15.16
C GLU A 28 -0.99 -0.70 13.85
N LEU A 29 -0.97 -1.42 12.72
CA LEU A 29 -0.85 -0.79 11.40
C LEU A 29 -2.14 -0.03 11.07
N GLU A 30 -3.29 -0.65 11.30
CA GLU A 30 -4.58 -0.01 11.05
C GLU A 30 -4.69 1.27 11.87
N GLU A 31 -4.33 1.21 13.15
CA GLU A 31 -4.37 2.38 14.02
C GLU A 31 -3.45 3.49 13.53
N THR A 32 -2.24 3.12 13.11
CA THR A 32 -1.26 4.08 12.62
C THR A 32 -1.74 4.77 11.35
N LEU A 33 -2.31 4.02 10.41
CA LEU A 33 -2.84 4.60 9.17
C LEU A 33 -3.96 5.59 9.48
N LYS A 34 -4.90 5.20 10.34
CA LYS A 34 -6.02 6.09 10.71
C LYS A 34 -5.54 7.34 11.42
N ARG A 35 -4.57 7.21 12.32
CA ARG A 35 -4.01 8.34 13.05
C ARG A 35 -3.32 9.34 12.12
N HIS A 36 -2.82 8.86 10.99
CA HIS A 36 -2.17 9.73 10.00
C HIS A 36 -3.14 10.20 8.91
N GLY A 37 -4.45 10.05 9.14
CA GLY A 37 -5.47 10.61 8.26
C GLY A 37 -5.81 9.79 7.04
N VAL A 38 -5.45 8.51 7.02
CA VAL A 38 -5.78 7.62 5.91
C VAL A 38 -7.19 7.08 6.08
N ALA A 39 -7.98 7.12 5.00
CA ALA A 39 -9.36 6.62 4.99
C ALA A 39 -9.67 6.03 3.62
N ASN A 40 -10.71 5.20 3.56
CA ASN A 40 -11.20 4.63 2.31
C ASN A 40 -10.10 4.00 1.46
N TYR A 41 -9.27 3.19 2.12
CA TYR A 41 -8.13 2.55 1.48
C TYR A 41 -8.57 1.18 0.96
N SER A 42 -8.49 0.99 -0.35
CA SER A 42 -8.84 -0.28 -0.99
C SER A 42 -7.75 -0.68 -1.96
N ILE A 43 -7.54 -1.99 -2.10
CA ILE A 43 -6.57 -2.53 -3.05
C ILE A 43 -7.27 -3.55 -3.91
N PHE A 44 -7.11 -3.43 -5.22
CA PHE A 44 -7.73 -4.32 -6.20
C PHE A 44 -6.68 -5.10 -6.96
N LEU A 45 -6.93 -6.37 -7.17
CA LEU A 45 -6.02 -7.28 -7.87
C LEU A 45 -6.46 -7.49 -9.33
N ARG A 46 -5.50 -7.35 -10.24
CA ARG A 46 -5.71 -7.82 -11.61
C ARG A 46 -5.14 -9.23 -11.68
N GLU A 47 -6.04 -10.21 -11.82
CA GLU A 47 -5.66 -11.60 -11.62
C GLU A 47 -4.73 -12.18 -12.67
N ASP A 48 -4.84 -11.72 -13.91
CA ASP A 48 -4.01 -12.26 -14.99
C ASP A 48 -2.56 -11.77 -14.95
N THR A 49 -2.29 -10.63 -14.31
CA THR A 49 -0.96 -10.05 -14.25
C THR A 49 -0.35 -10.04 -12.87
N GLY A 50 -1.17 -10.12 -11.81
CA GLY A 50 -0.71 -9.97 -10.44
C GLY A 50 -0.49 -8.52 -10.03
N GLU A 51 -0.91 -7.56 -10.87
CA GLU A 51 -0.85 -6.15 -10.50
C GLU A 51 -1.88 -5.83 -9.43
N LEU A 52 -1.48 -4.98 -8.48
CA LEU A 52 -2.33 -4.54 -7.38
C LEU A 52 -2.47 -3.03 -7.46
N PHE A 53 -3.72 -2.57 -7.51
CA PHE A 53 -4.04 -1.15 -7.63
C PHE A 53 -4.59 -0.66 -6.32
N GLY A 54 -3.87 0.26 -5.67
CA GLY A 54 -4.29 0.83 -4.40
C GLY A 54 -4.94 2.17 -4.60
N TYR A 55 -6.00 2.42 -3.82
CA TYR A 55 -6.68 3.71 -3.75
C TYR A 55 -6.86 4.08 -2.29
N LEU A 56 -6.54 5.32 -1.93
CA LEU A 56 -6.76 5.77 -0.56
C LEU A 56 -7.04 7.27 -0.55
N GLU A 57 -7.68 7.71 0.53
CA GLU A 57 -7.95 9.12 0.77
C GLU A 57 -7.15 9.57 1.97
N VAL A 58 -6.63 10.80 1.91
CA VAL A 58 -5.71 11.33 2.92
C VAL A 58 -6.18 12.73 3.32
N GLU A 59 -6.29 12.97 4.63
CA GLU A 59 -6.73 14.28 5.12
C GLU A 59 -5.68 15.37 4.92
N ASP A 60 -4.39 15.03 5.13
CA ASP A 60 -3.30 16.00 5.19
C ASP A 60 -2.03 15.36 4.64
N GLU A 61 -1.46 15.95 3.59
CA GLU A 61 -0.28 15.41 2.94
C GLU A 61 0.92 15.33 3.89
N ALA A 62 1.12 16.34 4.71
CA ALA A 62 2.26 16.36 5.63
C ALA A 62 2.16 15.23 6.66
N ARG A 63 0.96 15.01 7.22
CA ARG A 63 0.75 13.91 8.16
C ARG A 63 0.94 12.56 7.48
N PHE A 64 0.43 12.44 6.25
CA PHE A 64 0.57 11.20 5.51
C PHE A 64 2.04 10.86 5.27
N GLN A 65 2.86 11.86 4.92
CA GLN A 65 4.29 11.62 4.69
C GLN A 65 5.01 11.14 5.95
N GLN A 66 4.51 11.49 7.13
CA GLN A 66 5.09 11.04 8.39
C GLN A 66 4.95 9.53 8.62
N ILE A 67 4.08 8.86 7.87
CA ILE A 67 3.93 7.41 7.94
C ILE A 67 5.28 6.73 7.68
N ALA A 68 6.09 7.29 6.80
CA ALA A 68 7.40 6.72 6.46
C ALA A 68 8.35 6.66 7.68
N GLU A 69 8.09 7.44 8.71
CA GLU A 69 8.90 7.45 9.92
C GLU A 69 8.37 6.46 10.97
N SER A 70 7.20 5.88 10.74
CA SER A 70 6.59 4.93 11.67
C SER A 70 7.30 3.59 11.62
N GLU A 71 7.70 3.09 12.79
CA GLU A 71 8.35 1.78 12.87
C GLU A 71 7.42 0.66 12.42
N VAL A 72 6.13 0.73 12.78
CA VAL A 72 5.19 -0.33 12.39
C VAL A 72 4.99 -0.37 10.87
N CYS A 73 4.96 0.79 10.22
CA CYS A 73 4.83 0.84 8.77
C CYS A 73 6.11 0.34 8.09
N GLN A 74 7.27 0.66 8.63
CA GLN A 74 8.53 0.16 8.09
C GLN A 74 8.62 -1.36 8.19
N ARG A 75 8.18 -1.93 9.34
CA ARG A 75 8.13 -3.38 9.50
C ARG A 75 7.14 -4.02 8.53
N TRP A 76 5.99 -3.39 8.32
CA TRP A 76 4.99 -3.87 7.38
C TRP A 76 5.52 -3.86 5.96
N TRP A 77 6.16 -2.78 5.54
CA TRP A 77 6.73 -2.69 4.19
C TRP A 77 7.78 -3.78 3.96
N ARG A 78 8.63 -4.02 4.95
CA ARG A 78 9.62 -5.09 4.85
C ARG A 78 8.97 -6.45 4.76
N TYR A 79 7.95 -6.68 5.55
CA TYR A 79 7.17 -7.91 5.51
C TYR A 79 6.54 -8.12 4.13
N MET A 80 6.06 -7.06 3.50
CA MET A 80 5.45 -7.13 2.18
C MET A 80 6.45 -7.41 1.07
N THR A 81 7.74 -7.11 1.25
CA THR A 81 8.73 -7.42 0.21
C THR A 81 8.84 -8.92 -0.03
N GLU A 82 8.35 -9.74 0.90
CA GLU A 82 8.35 -11.21 0.72
C GLU A 82 7.34 -11.66 -0.35
N VAL A 83 6.34 -10.85 -0.63
CA VAL A 83 5.28 -11.20 -1.57
C VAL A 83 5.16 -10.23 -2.74
N LEU A 84 5.89 -9.11 -2.70
CA LEU A 84 5.86 -8.09 -3.75
C LEU A 84 7.22 -7.99 -4.42
N ILE A 85 7.19 -7.50 -5.67
CA ILE A 85 8.43 -7.25 -6.40
C ILE A 85 9.03 -5.94 -5.90
N SER A 86 10.33 -5.98 -5.62
CA SER A 86 11.11 -4.82 -5.19
C SER A 86 12.11 -4.46 -6.29
N GLU A 87 12.67 -3.24 -6.24
CA GLU A 87 13.65 -2.82 -7.23
C GLU A 87 14.97 -3.60 -7.10
N SER A 88 15.31 -4.02 -5.88
CA SER A 88 16.49 -4.81 -5.62
C SER A 88 16.25 -5.69 -4.40
N PRO A 89 17.05 -6.77 -4.23
CA PRO A 89 16.90 -7.64 -3.05
C PRO A 89 17.14 -6.93 -1.72
N GLU A 90 17.89 -5.82 -1.74
CA GLU A 90 18.20 -5.06 -0.52
C GLU A 90 17.15 -4.02 -0.18
N SER A 91 16.16 -3.81 -1.06
CA SER A 91 15.11 -2.81 -0.81
C SER A 91 14.26 -3.20 0.40
N ALA A 92 14.02 -2.23 1.28
CA ALA A 92 13.17 -2.43 2.45
C ALA A 92 11.69 -2.19 2.11
N LYS A 93 11.38 -1.91 0.86
CA LYS A 93 10.03 -1.57 0.41
C LYS A 93 9.86 -2.06 -1.03
N ALA A 94 8.62 -2.45 -1.37
CA ALA A 94 8.29 -2.88 -2.71
C ALA A 94 8.36 -1.71 -3.70
N LYS A 95 8.57 -2.03 -4.96
CA LYS A 95 8.50 -1.04 -6.03
C LYS A 95 7.05 -0.57 -6.16
N GLU A 96 6.87 0.74 -6.18
CA GLU A 96 5.54 1.34 -6.24
C GLU A 96 5.51 2.43 -7.31
N ASP A 97 4.52 2.35 -8.20
CA ASP A 97 4.30 3.38 -9.21
C ASP A 97 3.12 4.24 -8.79
N VAL A 98 3.38 5.53 -8.56
CA VAL A 98 2.34 6.48 -8.17
C VAL A 98 1.55 6.88 -9.41
N LEU A 99 0.21 6.85 -9.31
CA LEU A 99 -0.67 7.19 -10.42
C LEU A 99 -1.20 8.61 -10.24
N ARG A 100 -1.33 9.32 -11.37
CA ARG A 100 -1.88 10.67 -11.37
C ARG A 100 -3.37 10.62 -11.65
N GLU A 101 -4.16 11.31 -10.83
CA GLU A 101 -5.60 11.40 -11.06
C GLU A 101 -5.83 12.22 -12.33
N VAL A 102 -6.65 11.70 -13.25
CA VAL A 102 -6.96 12.38 -14.51
C VAL A 102 -8.44 12.72 -14.64
N PHE A 103 -9.29 12.20 -13.76
CA PHE A 103 -10.72 12.51 -13.77
C PHE A 103 -11.34 12.10 -12.43
N HIS A 104 -12.30 12.89 -11.98
CA HIS A 104 -13.08 12.58 -10.80
C HIS A 104 -14.50 13.13 -10.95
N LEU A 105 -15.48 12.34 -10.61
CA LEU A 105 -16.89 12.75 -10.56
C LEU A 105 -17.38 12.52 -9.14
N ASP A 106 -17.91 13.58 -8.51
CA ASP A 106 -18.53 13.48 -7.18
C ASP A 106 -19.85 12.71 -7.23
#